data_c06fb7a52fcb6d1b9f177a8dbb741f86
#
_entry.id   c06fb7a52fcb6d1b9f177a8dbb741f86
#
_cell.length_a   1.000
_cell.length_b   1.000
_cell.length_c   1.000
_cell.angle_alpha   90.00
_cell.angle_beta   90.00
_cell.angle_gamma   90.00
#
_symmetry.space_group_name_H-M   'P 1'
#
loop_
_entity.id
_entity.type
_entity.pdbx_description
1 polymer ?
#
loop_
_entity_poly.entity_id
_entity_poly.type
_entity_poly.pdbx_seq_one_letter_code
_entity_poly.pdbx_strand_id
1 'polypeptide(L)'
;MFFGACDPSLGKAGASRDPSALLVGGLNRETGVLDVVEAGIRKRLPDRIIEDVIAYQAEYRCLLWVIETVQFQAFLYSELVKRAAARGIPVPARGEXXXXXXXXQPITDKLLRIESLQPHVKNGLIRLHPSQTTLIEQLRHFPKADHDDGPDALQMLWMAATTLSVGTGGFQSLGRHGKRSDAFDDIGGYDGRRMF
;
A
#
# COMPACT_ATOMS: atom_id res chain seq x y z
N MET A 1 -8.77 -1.92 10.57
CA MET A 1 -7.47 -1.36 10.99
C MET A 1 -6.87 -0.61 9.81
N PHE A 2 -6.32 0.59 10.04
CA PHE A 2 -5.78 1.38 8.93
C PHE A 2 -4.25 1.27 8.85
N PHE A 3 -3.75 1.34 7.63
CA PHE A 3 -2.33 1.30 7.29
C PHE A 3 -2.06 2.39 6.27
N GLY A 4 -0.84 2.93 6.27
CA GLY A 4 -0.43 3.92 5.31
C GLY A 4 0.79 3.48 4.53
N ALA A 5 0.91 3.95 3.29
CA ALA A 5 2.10 3.78 2.48
C ALA A 5 2.46 5.11 1.81
N CYS A 6 3.74 5.38 1.75
CA CYS A 6 4.26 6.59 1.12
C CYS A 6 5.45 6.25 0.23
N ASP A 7 5.28 6.49 -1.05
CA ASP A 7 6.38 6.51 -2.01
C ASP A 7 6.69 7.99 -2.31
N PRO A 8 7.70 8.56 -1.62
CA PRO A 8 7.99 9.96 -1.78
C PRO A 8 8.94 10.19 -2.96
N SER A 9 8.41 10.47 -4.12
CA SER A 9 9.27 10.85 -5.24
C SER A 9 9.97 12.18 -4.92
N LEU A 10 11.23 12.08 -4.57
CA LEU A 10 12.10 13.23 -4.31
C LEU A 10 12.98 13.56 -5.52
N GLY A 11 12.49 13.26 -6.70
CA GLY A 11 13.22 13.40 -7.96
C GLY A 11 13.71 14.80 -8.25
N LYS A 12 14.42 14.94 -9.34
CA LYS A 12 15.12 16.14 -9.82
C LYS A 12 14.28 17.41 -9.67
N ALA A 13 14.90 18.50 -9.24
CA ALA A 13 14.25 19.80 -9.16
C ALA A 13 13.79 20.25 -10.55
N GLY A 14 12.55 20.70 -10.65
CA GLY A 14 12.02 21.24 -11.91
C GLY A 14 10.70 20.65 -12.34
N ALA A 15 10.34 20.94 -13.57
CA ALA A 15 9.05 20.53 -14.16
C ALA A 15 8.93 19.01 -14.36
N SER A 16 10.06 18.28 -14.36
CA SER A 16 10.09 16.83 -14.58
C SER A 16 10.04 16.01 -13.29
N ARG A 17 9.64 16.61 -12.17
CA ARG A 17 9.50 15.84 -10.91
C ARG A 17 8.42 14.78 -11.06
N ASP A 18 8.74 13.56 -10.67
CA ASP A 18 7.78 12.46 -10.63
C ASP A 18 6.77 12.69 -9.51
N PRO A 19 5.56 12.15 -9.61
CA PRO A 19 4.59 12.27 -8.53
C PRO A 19 5.01 11.43 -7.31
N SER A 20 4.58 11.88 -6.12
CA SER A 20 4.63 11.06 -4.91
C SER A 20 3.29 10.39 -4.71
N ALA A 21 3.30 9.18 -4.19
CA ALA A 21 2.07 8.45 -3.88
C ALA A 21 1.92 8.29 -2.37
N LEU A 22 0.77 8.74 -1.85
CA LEU A 22 0.35 8.53 -0.46
C LEU A 22 -0.95 7.77 -0.47
N LEU A 23 -0.95 6.58 0.10
CA LEU A 23 -2.13 5.72 0.17
C LEU A 23 -2.47 5.38 1.62
N VAL A 24 -3.77 5.31 1.90
CA VAL A 24 -4.27 4.77 3.17
C VAL A 24 -5.27 3.66 2.85
N GLY A 25 -5.14 2.53 3.55
CA GLY A 25 -6.06 1.41 3.39
C GLY A 25 -6.58 0.89 4.72
N GLY A 26 -7.86 0.54 4.72
CA GLY A 26 -8.52 -0.09 5.86
C GLY A 26 -8.63 -1.59 5.66
N LEU A 27 -7.94 -2.37 6.49
CA LEU A 27 -8.00 -3.83 6.44
C LEU A 27 -9.11 -4.34 7.35
N ASN A 28 -10.02 -5.11 6.80
CA ASN A 28 -10.99 -5.90 7.57
C ASN A 28 -10.32 -7.21 7.95
N ARG A 29 -10.16 -7.45 9.25
CA ARG A 29 -9.44 -8.64 9.76
C ARG A 29 -10.21 -9.94 9.56
N GLU A 30 -11.53 -9.88 9.49
CA GLU A 30 -12.36 -11.07 9.36
C GLU A 30 -12.35 -11.60 7.92
N THR A 31 -12.40 -10.67 6.96
CA THR A 31 -12.48 -11.04 5.53
C THR A 31 -11.12 -10.98 4.82
N GLY A 32 -10.14 -10.31 5.41
CA GLY A 32 -8.85 -10.06 4.76
C GLY A 32 -8.92 -9.00 3.65
N VAL A 33 -10.05 -8.33 3.50
CA VAL A 33 -10.23 -7.33 2.44
C VAL A 33 -9.59 -6.01 2.85
N LEU A 34 -8.81 -5.44 1.96
CA LEU A 34 -8.20 -4.12 2.08
C LEU A 34 -8.97 -3.13 1.20
N ASP A 35 -9.63 -2.16 1.83
CA ASP A 35 -10.27 -1.04 1.13
C ASP A 35 -9.30 0.13 1.09
N VAL A 36 -8.89 0.56 -0.11
CA VAL A 36 -8.06 1.75 -0.26
C VAL A 36 -8.96 2.98 -0.09
N VAL A 37 -8.80 3.68 1.02
CA VAL A 37 -9.65 4.83 1.36
C VAL A 37 -9.06 6.15 0.86
N GLU A 38 -7.72 6.24 0.78
CA GLU A 38 -7.02 7.39 0.20
C GLU A 38 -6.01 6.93 -0.84
N ALA A 39 -5.96 7.64 -1.97
CA ALA A 39 -4.98 7.41 -3.03
C ALA A 39 -4.54 8.77 -3.60
N GLY A 40 -3.70 9.46 -2.85
CA GLY A 40 -3.17 10.74 -3.27
C GLY A 40 -1.90 10.58 -4.10
N ILE A 41 -2.03 10.63 -5.42
CA ILE A 41 -0.89 10.54 -6.34
C ILE A 41 -0.77 11.87 -7.06
N ARG A 42 0.28 12.64 -6.74
CA ARG A 42 0.46 13.97 -7.31
C ARG A 42 1.88 14.48 -7.02
N LYS A 43 2.30 15.48 -7.78
CA LYS A 43 3.58 16.14 -7.53
C LYS A 43 3.51 16.94 -6.22
N ARG A 44 4.45 16.68 -5.32
CA ARG A 44 4.52 17.36 -4.02
C ARG A 44 5.96 17.77 -3.70
N LEU A 45 6.08 18.85 -2.95
CA LEU A 45 7.33 19.17 -2.27
C LEU A 45 7.47 18.28 -1.03
N PRO A 46 8.71 17.99 -0.59
CA PRO A 46 8.92 17.13 0.60
C PRO A 46 8.16 17.60 1.83
N ASP A 47 8.13 18.90 2.04
CA ASP A 47 7.39 19.51 3.16
C ASP A 47 5.90 19.16 3.11
N ARG A 48 5.31 19.21 1.90
CA ARG A 48 3.90 18.88 1.71
C ARG A 48 3.62 17.38 1.92
N ILE A 49 4.57 16.52 1.58
CA ILE A 49 4.46 15.07 1.86
C ILE A 49 4.33 14.85 3.37
N ILE A 50 5.21 15.49 4.15
CA ILE A 50 5.20 15.39 5.63
C ILE A 50 3.84 15.84 6.18
N GLU A 51 3.35 17.00 5.74
CA GLU A 51 2.08 17.56 6.22
C GLU A 51 0.90 16.64 5.88
N ASP A 52 0.86 16.10 4.65
CA ASP A 52 -0.22 15.21 4.22
C ASP A 52 -0.19 13.88 5.02
N VAL A 53 0.99 13.31 5.30
CA VAL A 53 1.10 12.10 6.14
C VAL A 53 0.61 12.37 7.56
N ILE A 54 0.99 13.51 8.16
CA ILE A 54 0.53 13.87 9.51
C ILE A 54 -0.99 14.07 9.53
N ALA A 55 -1.55 14.70 8.49
CA ALA A 55 -2.99 14.90 8.38
C ALA A 55 -3.73 13.56 8.29
N TYR A 56 -3.27 12.65 7.43
CA TYR A 56 -3.87 11.31 7.33
C TYR A 56 -3.70 10.52 8.63
N GLN A 57 -2.57 10.66 9.32
CA GLN A 57 -2.38 9.99 10.62
C GLN A 57 -3.36 10.51 11.65
N ALA A 58 -3.60 11.80 11.70
CA ALA A 58 -4.58 12.39 12.62
C ALA A 58 -5.98 11.86 12.35
N GLU A 59 -6.33 11.69 11.08
CA GLU A 59 -7.66 11.25 10.64
C GLU A 59 -7.86 9.74 10.82
N TYR A 60 -6.95 8.92 10.28
CA TYR A 60 -7.14 7.47 10.17
C TYR A 60 -6.49 6.68 11.30
N ARG A 61 -5.55 7.28 12.03
CA ARG A 61 -4.81 6.62 13.14
C ARG A 61 -4.21 5.29 12.68
N CYS A 62 -3.47 5.34 11.58
CA CYS A 62 -2.84 4.16 10.99
C CYS A 62 -1.94 3.46 12.00
N LEU A 63 -2.02 2.13 12.02
CA LEU A 63 -1.18 1.28 12.88
C LEU A 63 0.28 1.24 12.42
N LEU A 64 0.49 1.46 11.13
CA LEU A 64 1.83 1.51 10.55
C LEU A 64 1.80 2.35 9.27
N TRP A 65 2.82 3.15 9.10
CA TRP A 65 3.16 3.80 7.82
C TRP A 65 4.43 3.16 7.28
N VAL A 66 4.35 2.60 6.07
CA VAL A 66 5.53 2.15 5.33
C VAL A 66 5.95 3.26 4.39
N ILE A 67 7.20 3.70 4.51
CA ILE A 67 7.73 4.81 3.72
C ILE A 67 8.96 4.31 2.97
N GLU A 68 8.95 4.42 1.64
CA GLU A 68 10.11 4.06 0.87
C GLU A 68 11.29 4.96 1.25
N THR A 69 12.42 4.35 1.62
CA THR A 69 13.60 5.09 2.05
C THR A 69 14.80 4.73 1.18
N VAL A 70 15.00 5.50 0.10
CA VAL A 70 16.19 5.43 -0.72
C VAL A 70 17.00 6.71 -0.49
N GLN A 71 18.27 6.58 -0.30
CA GLN A 71 19.30 7.60 -0.08
C GLN A 71 18.88 8.96 0.55
N PHE A 72 18.06 9.75 -0.11
CA PHE A 72 17.68 11.10 0.36
C PHE A 72 16.46 11.11 1.27
N GLN A 73 15.73 10.02 1.30
CA GLN A 73 14.46 9.93 1.99
C GLN A 73 14.58 9.71 3.51
N ALA A 74 15.76 9.32 3.98
CA ALA A 74 16.06 9.23 5.41
C ALA A 74 15.85 10.58 6.12
N PHE A 75 16.17 11.68 5.46
CA PHE A 75 15.91 13.03 5.98
C PHE A 75 14.41 13.27 6.12
N LEU A 76 13.65 12.96 5.08
CA LEU A 76 12.19 13.14 5.08
C LEU A 76 11.55 12.33 6.23
N TYR A 77 11.97 11.09 6.41
CA TYR A 77 11.51 10.23 7.50
C TYR A 77 11.80 10.85 8.88
N SER A 78 13.04 11.29 9.09
CA SER A 78 13.48 11.89 10.34
C SER A 78 12.66 13.16 10.65
N GLU A 79 12.46 14.01 9.66
CA GLU A 79 11.71 15.24 9.83
C GLU A 79 10.22 14.98 10.05
N LEU A 80 9.65 13.97 9.39
CA LEU A 80 8.27 13.54 9.63
C LEU A 80 8.06 13.13 11.09
N VAL A 81 8.90 12.23 11.60
CA VAL A 81 8.78 11.72 12.98
C VAL A 81 8.91 12.87 13.98
N LYS A 82 9.87 13.76 13.77
CA LYS A 82 10.11 14.93 14.62
C LYS A 82 8.89 15.87 14.67
N ARG A 83 8.37 16.26 13.49
CA ARG A 83 7.23 17.18 13.39
C ARG A 83 5.95 16.57 13.94
N ALA A 84 5.72 15.30 13.66
CA ALA A 84 4.56 14.57 14.16
C ALA A 84 4.58 14.51 15.70
N ALA A 85 5.73 14.16 16.28
CA ALA A 85 5.90 14.13 17.74
C ALA A 85 5.66 15.50 18.37
N ALA A 86 6.19 16.56 17.76
CA ALA A 86 6.00 17.92 18.26
C ALA A 86 4.53 18.35 18.29
N ARG A 87 3.68 17.72 17.45
CA ARG A 87 2.23 18.01 17.41
C ARG A 87 1.41 17.03 18.24
N GLY A 88 2.05 16.09 18.93
CA GLY A 88 1.35 15.05 19.70
C GLY A 88 0.63 14.04 18.81
N ILE A 89 1.04 13.91 17.54
CA ILE A 89 0.44 12.98 16.58
C ILE A 89 1.54 11.98 16.18
N PRO A 90 1.80 10.95 17.01
CA PRO A 90 2.87 10.01 16.68
C PRO A 90 2.53 9.24 15.40
N VAL A 91 3.42 9.28 14.44
CA VAL A 91 3.31 8.52 13.20
C VAL A 91 4.14 7.24 13.38
N PRO A 92 3.49 6.07 13.47
CA PRO A 92 4.21 4.80 13.59
C PRO A 92 4.79 4.41 12.23
N ALA A 93 5.89 5.05 11.87
CA ALA A 93 6.49 4.91 10.55
C ALA A 93 7.63 3.89 10.56
N ARG A 94 7.71 3.11 9.48
CA ARG A 94 8.81 2.19 9.22
C ARG A 94 9.38 2.53 7.83
N GLY A 95 10.66 2.78 7.80
CA GLY A 95 11.37 2.96 6.53
C GLY A 95 11.53 1.61 5.82
N GLU A 96 11.12 1.52 4.59
CA GLU A 96 11.35 0.33 3.77
C GLU A 96 12.54 0.60 2.84
N UNK A 97 13.42 0.12 3.28
CA UNK A 97 14.56 0.29 2.50
C UNK A 97 14.42 -0.65 1.41
N UNK A 98 14.30 -0.30 0.64
CA UNK A 98 14.22 -1.15 -0.33
C UNK A 98 15.23 -2.12 -0.13
N UNK A 99 14.96 -2.64 0.70
CA UNK A 99 15.70 -3.57 1.05
C UNK A 99 16.95 -3.39 0.46
N UNK A 100 17.29 -2.73 0.82
CA UNK A 100 18.38 -2.48 0.48
C UNK A 100 19.13 -3.52 0.30
N UNK A 101 18.60 -4.12 0.07
CA UNK A 101 19.29 -5.17 -0.19
C UNK A 101 20.13 -4.81 -1.29
N UNK A 102 20.85 -4.49 -0.85
CA UNK A 102 21.79 -4.23 -1.63
C UNK A 102 21.43 -3.96 -3.05
N UNK A 103 21.82 -3.86 -3.35
CA UNK A 103 21.87 -3.57 -4.63
C UNK A 103 20.52 -3.27 -5.20
N UNK A 104 20.45 -2.53 -5.52
CA UNK A 104 19.34 -2.35 -6.21
C UNK A 104 18.66 -3.58 -6.41
N GLN A 105 17.55 -3.57 -6.10
CA GLN A 105 16.69 -4.66 -6.55
C GLN A 105 16.57 -4.58 -8.07
N PRO A 106 16.71 -5.64 -8.75
CA PRO A 106 16.53 -5.63 -10.20
C PRO A 106 15.14 -5.09 -10.54
N ILE A 107 15.03 -4.32 -11.59
CA ILE A 107 13.75 -3.81 -12.12
C ILE A 107 12.74 -4.96 -12.24
N THR A 108 13.23 -6.14 -12.61
CA THR A 108 12.44 -7.37 -12.68
C THR A 108 11.74 -7.69 -11.36
N ASP A 109 12.42 -7.52 -10.22
CA ASP A 109 11.83 -7.82 -8.91
C ASP A 109 10.71 -6.82 -8.58
N LYS A 110 10.88 -5.55 -8.93
CA LYS A 110 9.83 -4.54 -8.75
C LYS A 110 8.59 -4.89 -9.58
N LEU A 111 8.78 -5.23 -10.84
CA LEU A 111 7.69 -5.62 -11.74
C LEU A 111 6.91 -6.81 -11.16
N LEU A 112 7.62 -7.85 -10.76
CA LEU A 112 6.99 -9.07 -10.19
C LEU A 112 6.22 -8.76 -8.91
N ARG A 113 6.75 -7.87 -8.05
CA ARG A 113 6.07 -7.47 -6.82
C ARG A 113 4.75 -6.76 -7.13
N ILE A 114 4.75 -5.83 -8.08
CA ILE A 114 3.54 -5.10 -8.44
C ILE A 114 2.55 -6.04 -9.15
N GLU A 115 3.03 -6.89 -10.06
CA GLU A 115 2.19 -7.88 -10.74
C GLU A 115 1.51 -8.84 -9.76
N SER A 116 2.16 -9.13 -8.62
CA SER A 116 1.58 -9.99 -7.59
C SER A 116 0.29 -9.43 -6.97
N LEU A 117 0.02 -8.13 -7.15
CA LEU A 117 -1.24 -7.52 -6.70
C LEU A 117 -2.44 -7.96 -7.55
N GLN A 118 -2.20 -8.35 -8.82
CA GLN A 118 -3.27 -8.62 -9.78
C GLN A 118 -4.29 -9.65 -9.28
N PRO A 119 -3.89 -10.83 -8.76
CA PRO A 119 -4.87 -11.78 -8.24
C PRO A 119 -5.64 -11.24 -7.03
N HIS A 120 -5.02 -10.42 -6.19
CA HIS A 120 -5.69 -9.85 -5.02
C HIS A 120 -6.76 -8.83 -5.41
N VAL A 121 -6.46 -8.00 -6.42
CA VAL A 121 -7.45 -7.04 -6.97
C VAL A 121 -8.57 -7.82 -7.68
N LYS A 122 -8.21 -8.79 -8.52
CA LYS A 122 -9.19 -9.59 -9.29
C LYS A 122 -10.15 -10.35 -8.38
N ASN A 123 -9.67 -10.84 -7.25
CA ASN A 123 -10.47 -11.61 -6.29
C ASN A 123 -11.17 -10.73 -5.24
N GLY A 124 -11.08 -9.41 -5.36
CA GLY A 124 -11.76 -8.47 -4.47
C GLY A 124 -11.13 -8.35 -3.08
N LEU A 125 -9.90 -8.85 -2.89
CA LEU A 125 -9.18 -8.69 -1.64
C LEU A 125 -8.58 -7.29 -1.51
N ILE A 126 -8.34 -6.60 -2.63
CA ILE A 126 -7.98 -5.19 -2.66
C ILE A 126 -9.09 -4.48 -3.43
N ARG A 127 -9.73 -3.51 -2.79
CA ARG A 127 -10.82 -2.75 -3.40
C ARG A 127 -10.44 -1.27 -3.51
N LEU A 128 -10.74 -0.71 -4.66
CA LEU A 128 -10.47 0.70 -4.99
C LEU A 128 -11.80 1.43 -5.19
N HIS A 129 -11.85 2.68 -4.78
CA HIS A 129 -13.01 3.52 -5.07
C HIS A 129 -12.92 4.08 -6.50
N PRO A 130 -14.01 4.14 -7.27
CA PRO A 130 -13.97 4.65 -8.65
C PRO A 130 -13.38 6.05 -8.81
N SER A 131 -13.43 6.89 -7.76
CA SER A 131 -12.83 8.23 -7.82
C SER A 131 -11.30 8.23 -7.80
N GLN A 132 -10.66 7.09 -7.50
CA GLN A 132 -9.19 6.97 -7.44
C GLN A 132 -8.63 6.74 -8.85
N THR A 133 -9.01 7.62 -9.76
CA THR A 133 -8.77 7.45 -11.21
C THR A 133 -7.30 7.30 -11.56
N THR A 134 -6.42 8.10 -10.93
CA THR A 134 -4.97 8.04 -11.20
C THR A 134 -4.39 6.67 -10.86
N LEU A 135 -4.72 6.12 -9.68
CA LEU A 135 -4.25 4.81 -9.27
C LEU A 135 -4.79 3.72 -10.21
N ILE A 136 -6.08 3.80 -10.53
CA ILE A 136 -6.73 2.82 -11.42
C ILE A 136 -6.07 2.84 -12.81
N GLU A 137 -5.79 4.03 -13.36
CA GLU A 137 -5.15 4.16 -14.67
C GLU A 137 -3.71 3.62 -14.66
N GLN A 138 -2.94 3.91 -13.61
CA GLN A 138 -1.58 3.37 -13.49
C GLN A 138 -1.60 1.84 -13.41
N LEU A 139 -2.55 1.25 -12.64
CA LEU A 139 -2.69 -0.20 -12.55
C LEU A 139 -3.10 -0.83 -13.88
N ARG A 140 -4.03 -0.21 -14.61
CA ARG A 140 -4.50 -0.70 -15.91
C ARG A 140 -3.39 -0.74 -16.95
N HIS A 141 -2.52 0.25 -16.95
CA HIS A 141 -1.47 0.38 -17.95
C HIS A 141 -0.12 -0.18 -17.50
N PHE A 142 -0.04 -0.69 -16.26
CA PHE A 142 1.18 -1.32 -15.77
C PHE A 142 1.54 -2.55 -16.63
N PRO A 143 2.79 -2.78 -17.02
CA PRO A 143 3.99 -1.99 -16.69
C PRO A 143 4.32 -0.87 -17.70
N LYS A 144 3.40 -0.53 -18.61
CA LYS A 144 3.62 0.46 -19.67
C LYS A 144 3.11 1.87 -19.30
N ALA A 145 2.69 2.05 -18.05
CA ALA A 145 2.29 3.37 -17.57
C ALA A 145 3.49 4.32 -17.52
N ASP A 146 3.25 5.60 -17.73
CA ASP A 146 4.30 6.64 -17.63
C ASP A 146 4.87 6.74 -16.20
N HIS A 147 4.07 6.37 -15.20
CA HIS A 147 4.44 6.40 -13.79
C HIS A 147 3.89 5.15 -13.10
N ASP A 148 4.62 4.62 -12.15
CA ASP A 148 4.24 3.44 -11.37
C ASP A 148 4.25 3.69 -9.85
N ASP A 149 4.32 4.94 -9.43
CA ASP A 149 4.38 5.32 -8.01
C ASP A 149 3.17 4.79 -7.23
N GLY A 150 1.96 4.86 -7.84
CA GLY A 150 0.74 4.35 -7.21
C GLY A 150 0.74 2.83 -7.02
N PRO A 151 0.99 2.04 -8.06
CA PRO A 151 1.13 0.59 -7.93
C PRO A 151 2.20 0.17 -6.92
N ASP A 152 3.36 0.85 -6.87
CA ASP A 152 4.41 0.52 -5.90
C ASP A 152 3.94 0.83 -4.47
N ALA A 153 3.37 2.01 -4.25
CA ALA A 153 2.79 2.36 -2.95
C ALA A 153 1.67 1.39 -2.54
N LEU A 154 0.85 0.93 -3.49
CA LEU A 154 -0.21 -0.05 -3.20
C LEU A 154 0.40 -1.39 -2.77
N GLN A 155 1.49 -1.79 -3.40
CA GLN A 155 2.18 -3.04 -3.03
C GLN A 155 2.73 -2.93 -1.60
N MET A 156 3.37 -1.81 -1.26
CA MET A 156 3.84 -1.56 0.10
C MET A 156 2.69 -1.58 1.11
N LEU A 157 1.57 -0.95 0.78
CA LEU A 157 0.37 -0.90 1.63
C LEU A 157 -0.19 -2.31 1.88
N TRP A 158 -0.32 -3.12 0.82
CA TRP A 158 -0.81 -4.49 0.91
C TRP A 158 0.10 -5.35 1.79
N MET A 159 1.41 -5.26 1.59
CA MET A 159 2.38 -6.00 2.41
C MET A 159 2.32 -5.59 3.88
N ALA A 160 2.24 -4.28 4.15
CA ALA A 160 2.13 -3.78 5.53
C ALA A 160 0.88 -4.32 6.22
N ALA A 161 -0.25 -4.27 5.53
CA ALA A 161 -1.55 -4.69 6.07
C ALA A 161 -1.57 -6.19 6.34
N THR A 162 -1.07 -7.01 5.42
CA THR A 162 -1.13 -8.47 5.54
C THR A 162 -0.08 -9.02 6.52
N THR A 163 1.13 -8.46 6.54
CA THR A 163 2.20 -8.94 7.43
C THR A 163 1.84 -8.73 8.91
N LEU A 164 1.30 -7.56 9.26
CA LEU A 164 0.91 -7.28 10.65
C LEU A 164 -0.34 -8.04 11.07
N SER A 165 -1.25 -8.33 10.15
CA SER A 165 -2.44 -9.09 10.48
C SER A 165 -2.11 -10.56 10.86
N VAL A 166 -1.06 -11.12 10.26
CA VAL A 166 -0.62 -12.49 10.57
C VAL A 166 0.09 -12.56 11.92
N GLY A 167 0.80 -11.51 12.31
CA GLY A 167 1.60 -11.48 13.54
C GLY A 167 0.81 -11.41 14.85
N THR A 168 -0.48 -11.05 14.80
CA THR A 168 -1.33 -10.92 16.00
C THR A 168 -2.28 -12.10 16.23
N GLY A 169 -2.35 -13.04 15.27
CA GLY A 169 -3.09 -14.28 15.43
C GLY A 169 -2.13 -15.46 15.35
N GLY A 170 -1.86 -16.11 16.47
CA GLY A 170 -1.08 -17.32 16.44
C GLY A 170 -1.67 -18.31 15.45
N PHE A 171 -0.84 -18.83 14.57
CA PHE A 171 -1.21 -19.92 13.69
C PHE A 171 -1.48 -21.13 14.56
N GLN A 172 -2.73 -21.36 14.95
CA GLN A 172 -3.09 -22.68 15.43
C GLN A 172 -3.05 -23.60 14.23
N SER A 173 -2.03 -24.45 14.19
CA SER A 173 -1.99 -25.52 13.22
C SER A 173 -3.28 -26.33 13.40
N LEU A 174 -4.13 -26.25 12.40
CA LEU A 174 -5.25 -27.18 12.29
C LEU A 174 -4.66 -28.57 12.04
N GLY A 175 -4.46 -29.29 13.13
CA GLY A 175 -4.11 -30.69 13.07
C GLY A 175 -5.14 -31.45 12.25
N ARG A 176 -4.66 -32.24 11.34
CA ARG A 176 -5.45 -33.20 10.58
C ARG A 176 -6.39 -33.97 11.51
N HIS A 177 -7.69 -33.85 11.30
CA HIS A 177 -8.58 -34.98 11.46
C HIS A 177 -9.94 -34.72 10.80
N GLY A 178 -10.18 -35.39 9.77
CA GLY A 178 -11.32 -36.29 9.55
C GLY A 178 -12.64 -35.69 9.11
N LYS A 179 -13.03 -36.11 7.96
CA LYS A 179 -14.36 -36.29 7.37
C LYS A 179 -14.84 -35.16 6.45
N ARG A 180 -14.81 -35.54 5.17
CA ARG A 180 -15.62 -34.95 4.12
C ARG A 180 -17.09 -34.95 4.56
N SER A 181 -17.72 -33.84 4.46
CA SER A 181 -19.17 -33.77 4.32
C SER A 181 -19.45 -32.95 3.05
N ASP A 182 -20.10 -33.62 2.13
CA ASP A 182 -20.58 -33.05 0.89
C ASP A 182 -21.68 -32.05 1.20
N ALA A 183 -21.40 -30.77 1.08
CA ALA A 183 -22.41 -29.74 1.06
C ALA A 183 -21.86 -28.43 0.53
N PHE A 184 -21.66 -28.36 -0.78
CA PHE A 184 -21.53 -27.09 -1.48
C PHE A 184 -21.95 -27.26 -2.94
N ASP A 185 -23.21 -27.55 -3.13
CA ASP A 185 -23.88 -27.29 -4.38
C ASP A 185 -24.97 -26.27 -4.07
N ASP A 186 -24.92 -25.21 -4.77
CA ASP A 186 -25.92 -24.17 -4.86
C ASP A 186 -25.56 -22.79 -4.26
N ILE A 187 -24.74 -22.05 -4.99
CA ILE A 187 -24.83 -20.58 -4.95
C ILE A 187 -24.76 -20.08 -6.40
N GLY A 188 -25.87 -19.54 -6.84
CA GLY A 188 -26.10 -19.04 -8.18
C GLY A 188 -25.13 -17.98 -8.66
N GLY A 189 -24.98 -17.94 -9.97
CA GLY A 189 -24.00 -17.19 -10.71
C GLY A 189 -23.93 -15.70 -10.41
N TYR A 190 -22.71 -15.24 -10.19
CA TYR A 190 -22.39 -13.83 -10.27
C TYR A 190 -21.61 -13.60 -11.58
N ASP A 191 -22.26 -12.86 -12.50
CA ASP A 191 -21.66 -12.53 -13.79
C ASP A 191 -20.49 -11.58 -13.58
N GLY A 192 -19.29 -12.13 -13.67
CA GLY A 192 -18.02 -11.42 -13.46
C GLY A 192 -17.57 -10.54 -14.63
N ARG A 193 -18.50 -10.06 -15.46
CA ARG A 193 -18.16 -9.16 -16.55
C ARG A 193 -18.54 -7.72 -16.19
N ARG A 194 -17.63 -7.05 -15.55
CA ARG A 194 -17.41 -5.59 -15.57
C ARG A 194 -16.53 -5.20 -14.40
N MET A 195 -15.27 -5.11 -14.64
CA MET A 195 -14.29 -4.23 -14.00
C MET A 195 -12.88 -4.67 -14.42
N PHE A 196 -12.37 -3.93 -15.31
CA PHE A 196 -11.08 -3.69 -15.95
C PHE A 196 -11.24 -3.54 -17.45
#